data_d229944f3762e2a90eacc1a9b2cbb3e3
#
_entry.id   d229944f3762e2a90eacc1a9b2cbb3e3
#
_cell.length_a   1.000
_cell.length_b   1.000
_cell.length_c   1.000
_cell.angle_alpha   90.00
_cell.angle_beta   90.00
_cell.angle_gamma   90.00
#
_symmetry.space_group_name_H-M   'P 1'
#
loop_
_entity.id
_entity.type
_entity.pdbx_description
1 polymer ?
#
loop_
_entity_poly.entity_id
_entity_poly.type
_entity_poly.pdbx_seq_one_letter_code
_entity_poly.pdbx_strand_id
1 'polypeptide(L)'
;YRRKENFSSVSSFVLDIDHVDEKSIHLDELKAELAKDERIAMMFTSPSGCGLKLIFLLDKPCLDENIYSSFYKQFAWDFAKEHLLETFIDLKTNDVTRACFIPADDHAILNMTATPVNLENYVDLDCVDLFIKEDKMPSISQENQVQDLEPVEKNLDPDRESMNRIKERL
;
A
#
# COMPACT_ATOMS: atom_id res chain seq x y z
N TYR A 1 -1.18 -11.27 14.94
CA TYR A 1 -0.77 -9.87 15.05
C TYR A 1 -0.06 -9.47 13.76
N ARG A 2 -0.57 -8.42 13.09
CA ARG A 2 0.00 -7.85 11.87
C ARG A 2 1.21 -6.99 12.23
N ARG A 3 2.37 -7.61 12.35
CA ARG A 3 3.64 -6.92 12.59
C ARG A 3 4.68 -7.41 11.61
N LYS A 4 5.51 -6.53 11.11
CA LYS A 4 6.62 -6.84 10.19
C LYS A 4 7.59 -7.87 10.78
N GLU A 5 7.80 -7.83 12.08
CA GLU A 5 8.63 -8.80 12.83
C GLU A 5 8.15 -10.26 12.68
N ASN A 6 6.87 -10.46 12.34
CA ASN A 6 6.26 -11.78 12.13
C ASN A 6 6.19 -12.16 10.65
N PHE A 7 6.77 -11.34 9.76
CA PHE A 7 6.82 -11.66 8.35
C PHE A 7 7.71 -12.89 8.12
N SER A 8 7.22 -13.83 7.35
CA SER A 8 7.93 -15.04 6.98
C SER A 8 8.17 -15.09 5.48
N SER A 9 7.11 -15.01 4.70
CA SER A 9 7.17 -15.00 3.25
C SER A 9 5.87 -14.51 2.63
N VAL A 10 5.95 -14.10 1.37
CA VAL A 10 4.79 -13.81 0.53
C VAL A 10 4.89 -14.61 -0.77
N SER A 11 3.81 -15.31 -1.14
CA SER A 11 3.70 -16.11 -2.38
C SER A 11 2.64 -15.59 -3.32
N SER A 12 1.83 -14.63 -2.87
CA SER A 12 0.80 -13.97 -3.67
C SER A 12 0.63 -12.53 -3.19
N PHE A 13 0.23 -11.66 -4.09
CA PHE A 13 0.02 -10.26 -3.76
C PHE A 13 -1.25 -9.72 -4.42
N VAL A 14 -1.73 -8.61 -3.91
CA VAL A 14 -2.95 -7.96 -4.36
C VAL A 14 -2.62 -6.60 -4.91
N LEU A 15 -3.10 -6.29 -6.12
CA LEU A 15 -3.08 -4.98 -6.70
C LEU A 15 -4.48 -4.36 -6.57
N ASP A 16 -4.55 -3.16 -6.01
CA ASP A 16 -5.79 -2.41 -5.84
C ASP A 16 -5.94 -1.39 -6.98
N ILE A 17 -7.07 -1.47 -7.69
CA ILE A 17 -7.52 -0.48 -8.66
C ILE A 17 -8.71 0.23 -8.03
N ASP A 18 -8.54 1.51 -7.69
CA ASP A 18 -9.54 2.28 -6.97
C ASP A 18 -10.14 3.40 -7.85
N HIS A 19 -11.35 3.88 -7.50
CA HIS A 19 -12.00 5.05 -8.10
C HIS A 19 -12.28 4.96 -9.61
N VAL A 20 -12.60 3.77 -10.10
CA VAL A 20 -12.88 3.52 -11.52
C VAL A 20 -14.15 4.23 -11.99
N ASP A 21 -15.14 4.37 -11.11
CA ASP A 21 -16.42 4.99 -11.34
C ASP A 21 -16.33 6.51 -11.60
N GLU A 22 -15.32 7.18 -11.04
CA GLU A 22 -15.14 8.64 -11.22
C GLU A 22 -14.85 9.04 -12.67
N LYS A 23 -14.36 8.11 -13.50
CA LYS A 23 -14.02 8.35 -14.92
C LYS A 23 -14.97 7.70 -15.92
N SER A 24 -16.15 7.29 -15.46
CA SER A 24 -17.17 6.65 -16.33
C SER A 24 -16.67 5.35 -17.02
N ILE A 25 -15.73 4.65 -16.39
CA ILE A 25 -15.28 3.33 -16.84
C ILE A 25 -16.24 2.29 -16.24
N HIS A 26 -16.83 1.47 -17.09
CA HIS A 26 -17.67 0.37 -16.62
C HIS A 26 -16.81 -0.76 -16.06
N LEU A 27 -17.02 -1.11 -14.78
CA LEU A 27 -16.25 -2.17 -14.10
C LEU A 27 -16.29 -3.51 -14.82
N ASP A 28 -17.43 -3.87 -15.41
CA ASP A 28 -17.57 -5.13 -16.14
C ASP A 28 -16.75 -5.16 -17.44
N GLU A 29 -16.65 -4.02 -18.13
CA GLU A 29 -15.81 -3.89 -19.33
C GLU A 29 -14.33 -3.97 -18.95
N LEU A 30 -13.93 -3.29 -17.87
CA LEU A 30 -12.57 -3.35 -17.34
C LEU A 30 -12.21 -4.77 -16.87
N LYS A 31 -13.12 -5.46 -16.18
CA LYS A 31 -12.95 -6.88 -15.81
C LYS A 31 -12.73 -7.77 -17.05
N ALA A 32 -13.54 -7.57 -18.08
CA ALA A 32 -13.43 -8.36 -19.31
C ALA A 32 -12.10 -8.13 -20.05
N GLU A 33 -11.58 -6.91 -20.01
CA GLU A 33 -10.28 -6.58 -20.59
C GLU A 33 -9.14 -7.19 -19.79
N LEU A 34 -9.14 -6.96 -18.47
CA LEU A 34 -8.12 -7.47 -17.56
C LEU A 34 -8.10 -9.00 -17.45
N ALA A 35 -9.24 -9.66 -17.68
CA ALA A 35 -9.32 -11.13 -17.71
C ALA A 35 -8.48 -11.78 -18.83
N LYS A 36 -8.01 -11.01 -19.80
CA LYS A 36 -7.11 -11.47 -20.86
C LYS A 36 -5.66 -11.56 -20.38
N ASP A 37 -5.31 -10.92 -19.28
CA ASP A 37 -3.97 -11.01 -18.72
C ASP A 37 -3.80 -12.33 -17.97
N GLU A 38 -2.96 -13.19 -18.51
CA GLU A 38 -2.72 -14.54 -18.00
C GLU A 38 -2.08 -14.56 -16.60
N ARG A 39 -1.53 -13.45 -16.14
CA ARG A 39 -0.89 -13.32 -14.81
C ARG A 39 -1.91 -13.20 -13.68
N ILE A 40 -3.13 -12.74 -13.98
CA ILE A 40 -4.17 -12.53 -12.97
C ILE A 40 -4.76 -13.89 -12.56
N ALA A 41 -4.50 -14.29 -11.30
CA ALA A 41 -5.02 -15.52 -10.73
C ALA A 41 -6.46 -15.38 -10.25
N MET A 42 -6.81 -14.23 -9.69
CA MET A 42 -8.17 -13.92 -9.25
C MET A 42 -8.45 -12.42 -9.37
N MET A 43 -9.67 -12.09 -9.74
CA MET A 43 -10.14 -10.70 -9.79
C MET A 43 -11.56 -10.61 -9.23
N PHE A 44 -11.79 -9.58 -8.40
CA PHE A 44 -13.11 -9.33 -7.82
C PHE A 44 -13.30 -7.83 -7.55
N THR A 45 -14.56 -7.42 -7.42
CA THR A 45 -14.93 -6.05 -7.08
C THR A 45 -14.54 -5.74 -5.65
N SER A 46 -13.97 -4.56 -5.41
CA SER A 46 -13.63 -4.11 -4.05
C SER A 46 -14.87 -4.00 -3.17
N PRO A 47 -14.76 -4.08 -1.83
CA PRO A 47 -15.90 -3.98 -0.92
C PRO A 47 -16.68 -2.66 -1.05
N SER A 48 -16.08 -1.59 -1.55
CA SER A 48 -16.74 -0.31 -1.82
C SER A 48 -17.61 -0.34 -3.07
N GLY A 49 -17.42 -1.32 -3.96
CA GLY A 49 -18.08 -1.39 -5.25
C GLY A 49 -17.48 -0.49 -6.34
N CYS A 50 -16.48 0.33 -6.01
CA CYS A 50 -15.93 1.38 -6.89
C CYS A 50 -14.57 1.01 -7.51
N GLY A 51 -14.10 -0.21 -7.33
CA GLY A 51 -12.79 -0.65 -7.81
C GLY A 51 -12.67 -2.16 -7.94
N LEU A 52 -11.49 -2.60 -8.31
CA LEU A 52 -11.14 -4.01 -8.48
C LEU A 52 -9.94 -4.38 -7.63
N LYS A 53 -9.91 -5.62 -7.17
CA LYS A 53 -8.73 -6.25 -6.56
C LYS A 53 -8.27 -7.40 -7.44
N LEU A 54 -6.99 -7.34 -7.80
CA LEU A 54 -6.34 -8.33 -8.63
C LEU A 54 -5.35 -9.12 -7.79
N ILE A 55 -5.44 -10.44 -7.80
CA ILE A 55 -4.51 -11.32 -7.10
C ILE A 55 -3.57 -11.95 -8.12
N PHE A 56 -2.29 -11.86 -7.82
CA PHE A 56 -1.20 -12.46 -8.57
C PHE A 56 -0.47 -13.48 -7.72
N LEU A 57 0.12 -14.49 -8.37
CA LEU A 57 0.98 -15.47 -7.73
C LEU A 57 2.45 -15.15 -8.04
N LEU A 58 3.34 -15.37 -7.09
CA LEU A 58 4.78 -15.36 -7.33
C LEU A 58 5.26 -16.77 -7.72
N ASP A 59 6.23 -16.86 -8.62
CA ASP A 59 6.88 -18.12 -9.00
C ASP A 59 7.67 -18.73 -7.83
N LYS A 60 8.24 -17.87 -6.98
CA LYS A 60 8.94 -18.22 -5.75
C LYS A 60 8.49 -17.33 -4.59
N PRO A 61 8.39 -17.86 -3.36
CA PRO A 61 8.11 -17.03 -2.19
C PRO A 61 9.17 -15.96 -1.98
N CYS A 62 8.76 -14.71 -1.79
CA CYS A 62 9.65 -13.63 -1.38
C CYS A 62 9.80 -13.64 0.14
N LEU A 63 11.03 -13.65 0.64
CA LEU A 63 11.39 -13.76 2.06
C LEU A 63 11.85 -12.43 2.67
N ASP A 64 12.04 -11.39 1.85
CA ASP A 64 12.51 -10.08 2.28
C ASP A 64 11.47 -9.00 2.00
N GLU A 65 11.13 -8.21 3.02
CA GLU A 65 10.10 -7.17 2.91
C GLU A 65 10.52 -5.98 2.02
N ASN A 66 11.84 -5.67 1.96
CA ASN A 66 12.33 -4.55 1.17
C ASN A 66 12.36 -4.93 -0.32
N ILE A 67 12.81 -6.16 -0.61
CA ILE A 67 12.75 -6.74 -1.96
C ILE A 67 11.29 -6.76 -2.43
N TYR A 68 10.37 -7.25 -1.60
CA TYR A 68 8.96 -7.26 -1.93
C TYR A 68 8.41 -5.86 -2.19
N SER A 69 8.74 -4.88 -1.35
CA SER A 69 8.28 -3.50 -1.50
C SER A 69 8.77 -2.87 -2.82
N SER A 70 10.02 -3.11 -3.20
CA SER A 70 10.60 -2.63 -4.45
C SER A 70 9.96 -3.32 -5.65
N PHE A 71 9.85 -4.64 -5.60
CA PHE A 71 9.15 -5.45 -6.59
C PHE A 71 7.72 -4.94 -6.82
N TYR A 72 6.94 -4.81 -5.74
CA TYR A 72 5.54 -4.41 -5.82
C TYR A 72 5.36 -3.07 -6.54
N LYS A 73 6.17 -2.07 -6.19
CA LYS A 73 6.09 -0.73 -6.80
C LYS A 73 6.40 -0.78 -8.29
N GLN A 74 7.44 -1.53 -8.68
CA GLN A 74 7.82 -1.65 -10.08
C GLN A 74 6.77 -2.42 -10.88
N PHE A 75 6.35 -3.58 -10.37
CA PHE A 75 5.29 -4.37 -11.00
C PHE A 75 3.99 -3.56 -11.18
N ALA A 76 3.52 -2.91 -10.09
CA ALA A 76 2.30 -2.13 -10.11
C ALA A 76 2.37 -0.98 -11.13
N TRP A 77 3.51 -0.32 -11.22
CA TRP A 77 3.72 0.75 -12.19
C TRP A 77 3.73 0.25 -13.64
N ASP A 78 4.43 -0.86 -13.91
CA ASP A 78 4.51 -1.44 -15.25
C ASP A 78 3.14 -2.00 -15.68
N PHE A 79 2.46 -2.70 -14.78
CA PHE A 79 1.09 -3.17 -15.00
C PHE A 79 0.12 -2.00 -15.29
N ALA A 80 0.23 -0.91 -14.52
CA ALA A 80 -0.58 0.27 -14.75
C ALA A 80 -0.40 0.85 -16.15
N LYS A 81 0.84 0.93 -16.62
CA LYS A 81 1.15 1.41 -17.97
C LYS A 81 0.63 0.48 -19.07
N GLU A 82 0.81 -0.83 -18.90
CA GLU A 82 0.34 -1.83 -19.84
C GLU A 82 -1.17 -1.73 -20.09
N HIS A 83 -1.93 -1.45 -19.02
CA HIS A 83 -3.40 -1.41 -19.03
C HIS A 83 -3.99 0.01 -19.00
N LEU A 84 -3.17 1.07 -19.11
CA LEU A 84 -3.60 2.48 -19.04
C LEU A 84 -4.34 2.84 -17.74
N LEU A 85 -3.84 2.31 -16.61
CA LEU A 85 -4.45 2.44 -15.28
C LEU A 85 -3.62 3.28 -14.30
N GLU A 86 -2.66 4.09 -14.75
CA GLU A 86 -1.70 4.81 -13.90
C GLU A 86 -2.38 5.72 -12.87
N THR A 87 -3.59 6.20 -13.17
CA THR A 87 -4.32 7.09 -12.26
C THR A 87 -5.24 6.37 -11.28
N PHE A 88 -5.32 5.05 -11.35
CA PHE A 88 -6.23 4.22 -10.56
C PHE A 88 -5.52 3.28 -9.60
N ILE A 89 -4.21 3.07 -9.77
CA ILE A 89 -3.45 2.14 -8.93
C ILE A 89 -2.91 2.83 -7.68
N ASP A 90 -3.17 2.23 -6.52
CA ASP A 90 -2.57 2.65 -5.25
C ASP A 90 -1.20 1.99 -5.04
N LEU A 91 -0.12 2.74 -5.32
CA LEU A 91 1.26 2.30 -5.10
C LEU A 91 1.65 2.19 -3.62
N LYS A 92 0.80 2.65 -2.69
CA LYS A 92 1.08 2.59 -1.24
C LYS A 92 0.75 1.23 -0.62
N THR A 93 0.18 0.32 -1.39
CA THR A 93 -0.23 -1.02 -0.92
C THR A 93 0.91 -2.04 -0.88
N ASN A 94 2.15 -1.60 -0.82
CA ASN A 94 3.37 -2.39 -0.82
C ASN A 94 3.76 -3.01 0.54
N ASP A 95 2.88 -2.98 1.53
CA ASP A 95 3.12 -3.53 2.87
C ASP A 95 2.84 -5.04 2.91
N VAL A 96 3.86 -5.85 3.24
CA VAL A 96 3.79 -7.32 3.38
C VAL A 96 2.78 -7.78 4.45
N THR A 97 2.38 -6.89 5.37
CA THR A 97 1.42 -7.21 6.43
C THR A 97 -0.01 -6.82 6.09
N ARG A 98 -0.26 -6.28 4.90
CA ARG A 98 -1.57 -5.80 4.50
C ARG A 98 -2.56 -6.96 4.37
N ALA A 99 -3.71 -6.84 5.04
CA ALA A 99 -4.80 -7.79 4.85
C ALA A 99 -5.67 -7.36 3.66
N CYS A 100 -6.06 -8.33 2.85
CA CYS A 100 -7.07 -8.14 1.82
C CYS A 100 -8.41 -8.68 2.30
N PHE A 101 -9.46 -7.86 2.22
CA PHE A 101 -10.82 -8.31 2.44
C PHE A 101 -11.37 -8.85 1.12
N ILE A 102 -11.89 -10.08 1.16
CA ILE A 102 -12.56 -10.73 0.02
C ILE A 102 -14.06 -10.58 0.27
N PRO A 103 -14.77 -9.75 -0.50
CA PRO A 103 -16.22 -9.64 -0.44
C PRO A 103 -16.90 -10.83 -1.12
N ALA A 104 -18.21 -10.98 -0.92
CA ALA A 104 -19.02 -11.81 -1.81
C ALA A 104 -19.15 -11.07 -3.15
N ASP A 105 -18.65 -11.68 -4.22
CA ASP A 105 -18.76 -11.17 -5.59
C ASP A 105 -19.12 -12.35 -6.53
N ASP A 106 -20.38 -12.40 -6.96
CA ASP A 106 -20.88 -13.45 -7.85
C ASP A 106 -20.23 -13.38 -9.25
N HIS A 107 -19.58 -12.26 -9.56
CA HIS A 107 -18.88 -12.02 -10.82
C HIS A 107 -17.35 -12.04 -10.64
N ALA A 108 -16.85 -12.63 -9.56
CA ALA A 108 -15.42 -12.83 -9.40
C ALA A 108 -14.88 -13.78 -10.47
N ILE A 109 -13.71 -13.45 -11.02
CA ILE A 109 -13.04 -14.26 -12.04
C ILE A 109 -11.89 -15.00 -11.35
N LEU A 110 -11.81 -16.32 -11.59
CA LEU A 110 -10.76 -17.18 -11.09
C LEU A 110 -10.05 -17.88 -12.26
N ASN A 111 -8.75 -17.68 -12.37
CA ASN A 111 -7.88 -18.35 -13.34
C ASN A 111 -6.96 -19.35 -12.62
N MET A 112 -7.32 -20.63 -12.66
CA MET A 112 -6.54 -21.71 -12.03
C MET A 112 -5.23 -22.02 -12.76
N THR A 113 -5.03 -21.48 -13.95
CA THR A 113 -3.85 -21.67 -14.79
C THR A 113 -3.04 -20.39 -14.95
N ALA A 114 -3.22 -19.45 -14.02
CA ALA A 114 -2.52 -18.17 -14.07
C ALA A 114 -1.00 -18.37 -14.08
N THR A 115 -0.35 -17.62 -14.94
CA THR A 115 1.12 -17.59 -15.05
C THR A 115 1.69 -16.85 -13.85
N PRO A 116 2.51 -17.49 -12.99
CA PRO A 116 3.13 -16.82 -11.86
C PRO A 116 4.09 -15.71 -12.31
N VAL A 117 4.13 -14.64 -11.54
CA VAL A 117 5.02 -13.51 -11.76
C VAL A 117 6.41 -13.83 -11.23
N ASN A 118 7.45 -13.68 -12.07
CA ASN A 118 8.82 -13.78 -11.62
C ASN A 118 9.27 -12.43 -11.04
N LEU A 119 9.58 -12.44 -9.75
CA LEU A 119 10.02 -11.27 -9.00
C LEU A 119 11.32 -10.67 -9.57
N GLU A 120 12.25 -11.52 -10.02
CA GLU A 120 13.57 -11.11 -10.53
C GLU A 120 13.47 -10.23 -11.80
N ASN A 121 12.36 -10.28 -12.52
CA ASN A 121 12.13 -9.42 -13.69
C ASN A 121 11.86 -7.95 -13.34
N TYR A 122 11.56 -7.65 -12.08
CA TYR A 122 11.13 -6.33 -11.60
C TYR A 122 12.07 -5.72 -10.57
N VAL A 123 13.06 -6.46 -10.10
CA VAL A 123 14.01 -6.01 -9.07
C VAL A 123 15.41 -6.33 -9.52
N ASP A 124 16.24 -5.30 -9.58
CA ASP A 124 17.68 -5.48 -9.71
C ASP A 124 18.24 -5.90 -8.35
N LEU A 125 18.44 -7.19 -8.17
CA LEU A 125 18.93 -7.78 -6.91
C LEU A 125 20.33 -7.30 -6.56
N ASP A 126 21.14 -6.92 -7.54
CA ASP A 126 22.49 -6.39 -7.31
C ASP A 126 22.44 -4.98 -6.67
N CYS A 127 21.34 -4.24 -6.89
CA CYS A 127 21.13 -2.93 -6.29
C CYS A 127 20.48 -2.97 -4.90
N VAL A 128 19.81 -4.05 -4.53
CA VAL A 128 19.08 -4.16 -3.25
C VAL A 128 20.01 -4.03 -2.04
N ASP A 129 21.24 -4.55 -2.11
CA ASP A 129 22.24 -4.43 -1.06
C ASP A 129 22.68 -2.98 -0.78
N LEU A 130 22.51 -2.07 -1.76
CA LEU A 130 22.82 -0.65 -1.59
C LEU A 130 21.72 0.07 -0.78
N PHE A 131 20.45 -0.27 -1.02
CA PHE A 131 19.32 0.33 -0.30
C PHE A 131 19.24 -0.11 1.17
N ILE A 132 19.62 -1.35 1.48
CA ILE A 132 19.66 -1.86 2.86
C ILE A 132 20.71 -1.11 3.71
N LYS A 133 21.75 -0.56 3.09
CA LYS A 133 22.81 0.19 3.80
C LYS A 133 22.42 1.62 4.12
N GLU A 134 21.56 2.27 3.33
CA GLU A 134 21.14 3.65 3.57
C GLU A 134 20.18 3.79 4.76
N ASP A 135 19.30 2.83 5.00
CA ASP A 135 18.38 2.85 6.14
C ASP A 135 19.05 2.62 7.51
N LYS A 136 20.36 2.30 7.53
CA LYS A 136 21.17 2.10 8.74
C LYS A 136 22.12 3.25 9.07
N MET A 137 22.00 4.41 8.45
CA MET A 137 22.77 5.56 8.90
C MET A 137 22.29 6.01 10.29
N PRO A 138 23.17 6.03 11.30
CA PRO A 138 22.81 6.54 12.61
C PRO A 138 22.50 8.03 12.49
N SER A 139 21.35 8.43 12.99
CA SER A 139 21.01 9.83 13.19
C SER A 139 22.15 10.50 13.97
N ILE A 140 22.85 11.43 13.34
CA ILE A 140 23.84 12.27 14.00
C ILE A 140 23.09 13.07 15.05
N SER A 141 23.30 12.71 16.30
CA SER A 141 22.88 13.50 17.45
C SER A 141 23.60 14.86 17.37
N GLN A 142 22.87 15.88 16.97
CA GLN A 142 23.33 17.25 17.21
C GLN A 142 23.22 17.49 18.70
N GLU A 143 24.36 17.45 19.39
CA GLU A 143 24.53 18.07 20.70
C GLU A 143 24.34 19.57 20.52
N ASN A 144 23.13 20.05 20.70
CA ASN A 144 22.91 21.47 20.91
C ASN A 144 23.15 21.77 22.37
N GLN A 145 24.21 22.58 22.62
CA GLN A 145 24.49 23.24 23.88
C GLN A 145 23.25 24.02 24.33
N VAL A 146 22.68 23.58 25.44
CA VAL A 146 21.63 24.30 26.14
C VAL A 146 22.27 25.47 26.83
N GLN A 147 22.00 26.70 26.35
CA GLN A 147 22.21 27.93 27.13
C GLN A 147 21.04 28.08 28.10
N ASP A 148 21.37 28.20 29.37
CA ASP A 148 20.43 28.48 30.44
C ASP A 148 19.64 29.76 30.16
N LEU A 149 18.32 29.66 30.08
CA LEU A 149 17.39 30.77 30.23
C LEU A 149 16.38 30.41 31.31
N GLU A 150 16.29 31.30 32.28
CA GLU A 150 15.46 31.24 33.49
C GLU A 150 13.96 31.05 33.17
N PRO A 151 13.18 30.43 34.08
CA PRO A 151 11.77 30.13 33.84
C PRO A 151 10.91 31.40 34.07
N VAL A 152 10.18 31.79 33.01
CA VAL A 152 9.09 32.75 33.13
C VAL A 152 7.81 31.99 33.49
N GLU A 153 7.36 32.15 34.73
CA GLU A 153 6.03 31.73 35.17
C GLU A 153 4.92 32.45 34.36
N LYS A 154 4.10 31.71 33.66
CA LYS A 154 2.77 32.16 33.24
C LYS A 154 1.74 31.12 33.62
N ASN A 155 1.09 31.36 34.73
CA ASN A 155 -0.19 30.76 35.07
C ASN A 155 -1.24 31.19 34.04
N LEU A 156 -1.69 30.27 33.24
CA LEU A 156 -2.94 30.37 32.43
C LEU A 156 -3.67 29.06 32.58
N ASP A 157 -4.77 29.12 33.33
CA ASP A 157 -5.72 28.03 33.53
C ASP A 157 -6.65 27.95 32.32
N PRO A 158 -6.57 26.88 31.51
CA PRO A 158 -7.36 26.78 30.27
C PRO A 158 -8.85 26.45 30.50
N ASP A 159 -9.25 26.07 31.70
CA ASP A 159 -10.62 25.63 31.96
C ASP A 159 -11.60 26.82 32.18
N ARG A 160 -11.10 28.01 32.44
CA ARG A 160 -11.96 29.17 32.74
C ARG A 160 -12.53 29.87 31.50
N GLU A 161 -11.89 29.73 30.35
CA GLU A 161 -12.41 30.34 29.10
C GLU A 161 -13.46 29.46 28.40
N SER A 162 -13.40 28.15 28.55
CA SER A 162 -14.36 27.21 27.96
C SER A 162 -15.73 27.28 28.60
N MET A 163 -15.80 27.59 29.92
CA MET A 163 -17.04 27.70 30.67
C MET A 163 -17.80 29.00 30.40
N ASN A 164 -17.16 30.07 30.00
CA ASN A 164 -17.83 31.33 29.68
C ASN A 164 -18.54 31.34 28.32
N ARG A 165 -18.02 30.56 27.36
CA ARG A 165 -18.65 30.46 26.00
C ARG A 165 -19.94 29.65 25.97
N ILE A 166 -20.17 28.80 26.98
CA ILE A 166 -21.42 28.00 27.06
C ILE A 166 -22.56 28.80 27.69
N LYS A 167 -22.26 29.79 28.55
CA LYS A 167 -23.27 30.61 29.21
C LYS A 167 -23.87 31.74 28.34
N GLU A 168 -23.24 32.10 27.23
CA GLU A 168 -23.75 33.11 26.31
C GLU A 168 -24.68 32.56 25.20
N ARG A 169 -24.94 31.25 25.17
CA ARG A 169 -25.78 30.58 24.17
C ARG A 169 -27.06 29.94 24.73
N LEU A 170 -27.36 30.15 26.02
CA LEU A 170 -28.64 29.81 26.66
C LEU A 170 -29.39 31.08 27.06
#